data_94f61a8fcf70fabc915894ffca6c7c20
#
_entry.id   94f61a8fcf70fabc915894ffca6c7c20
#
_cell.length_a   1.000
_cell.length_b   1.000
_cell.length_c   1.000
_cell.angle_alpha   90.00
_cell.angle_beta   90.00
_cell.angle_gamma   90.00
#
_symmetry.space_group_name_H-M   'P 1'
#
loop_
_entity.id
_entity.type
_entity.pdbx_description
1 polymer ?
#
loop_
_entity_poly.entity_id
_entity_poly.type
_entity_poly.pdbx_seq_one_letter_code
_entity_poly.pdbx_strand_id
1 'polypeptide(L)'
;MRMSFEEISHTADVKIRAHAPTLEALFSETFKALMQVMYGTNRAGGILREIRIESSDTESLLTDFLSEVLFVSEVESLVFSDACVRIDGLCLTAELTGEPFDPVRHSGGSEVKGISYSGLAITHEANGYMLDIIFDV
;
A
#
# COMPACT_ATOMS: atom_id res chain seq x y z
N MET A 1 -5.94 9.36 -16.47
CA MET A 1 -6.11 7.94 -16.04
C MET A 1 -6.92 7.89 -14.76
N ARG A 2 -7.83 6.98 -14.68
CA ARG A 2 -8.61 6.77 -13.46
C ARG A 2 -7.77 6.02 -12.43
N MET A 3 -7.77 6.50 -11.18
CA MET A 3 -7.14 5.81 -10.06
C MET A 3 -7.95 4.57 -9.68
N SER A 4 -7.30 3.41 -9.63
CA SER A 4 -7.96 2.19 -9.24
C SER A 4 -6.95 1.10 -8.88
N PHE A 5 -7.43 0.07 -8.24
CA PHE A 5 -6.73 -1.19 -8.11
C PHE A 5 -7.75 -2.32 -8.21
N GLU A 6 -7.27 -3.51 -8.55
CA GLU A 6 -8.09 -4.71 -8.57
C GLU A 6 -7.30 -5.89 -8.04
N GLU A 7 -7.98 -6.81 -7.38
CA GLU A 7 -7.38 -8.07 -6.96
C GLU A 7 -7.49 -9.05 -8.11
N ILE A 8 -6.35 -9.63 -8.49
CA ILE A 8 -6.29 -10.66 -9.51
C ILE A 8 -6.23 -12.01 -8.78
N SER A 9 -7.23 -12.86 -9.00
CA SER A 9 -7.38 -14.13 -8.31
C SER A 9 -6.12 -14.98 -8.32
N HIS A 10 -5.73 -15.52 -7.14
CA HIS A 10 -4.59 -16.39 -6.98
C HIS A 10 -4.80 -17.35 -5.81
N THR A 11 -4.19 -18.54 -5.85
CA THR A 11 -4.47 -19.59 -4.85
C THR A 11 -3.73 -19.40 -3.53
N ALA A 12 -2.50 -18.90 -3.55
CA ALA A 12 -1.65 -18.80 -2.36
C ALA A 12 -1.28 -17.37 -1.99
N ASP A 13 -1.47 -16.44 -2.89
CA ASP A 13 -1.09 -15.03 -2.73
C ASP A 13 -2.22 -14.14 -3.20
N VAL A 14 -2.16 -12.88 -2.79
CA VAL A 14 -3.07 -11.86 -3.31
C VAL A 14 -2.31 -11.01 -4.30
N LYS A 15 -2.73 -11.03 -5.56
CA LYS A 15 -2.14 -10.22 -6.62
C LYS A 15 -3.01 -9.00 -6.88
N ILE A 16 -2.40 -7.83 -6.85
CA ILE A 16 -3.08 -6.54 -7.02
C ILE A 16 -2.52 -5.85 -8.26
N ARG A 17 -3.41 -5.31 -9.07
CA ARG A 17 -3.08 -4.40 -10.17
C ARG A 17 -3.56 -3.01 -9.81
N ALA A 18 -2.67 -2.02 -9.85
CA ALA A 18 -2.98 -0.64 -9.52
C ALA A 18 -2.66 0.28 -10.69
N HIS A 19 -3.46 1.33 -10.84
CA HIS A 19 -3.30 2.38 -11.84
C HIS A 19 -3.44 3.74 -11.18
N ALA A 20 -2.65 4.71 -11.61
CA ALA A 20 -2.79 6.09 -11.14
C ALA A 20 -2.15 7.07 -12.12
N PRO A 21 -2.58 8.34 -12.14
CA PRO A 21 -2.01 9.35 -13.03
C PRO A 21 -0.60 9.78 -12.64
N THR A 22 -0.23 9.67 -11.36
CA THR A 22 1.10 10.05 -10.85
C THR A 22 1.69 8.91 -10.04
N LEU A 23 3.01 8.97 -9.84
CA LEU A 23 3.71 7.95 -9.05
C LEU A 23 3.24 7.97 -7.59
N GLU A 24 3.08 9.16 -7.01
CA GLU A 24 2.59 9.30 -5.64
C GLU A 24 1.19 8.72 -5.48
N ALA A 25 0.31 8.97 -6.43
CA ALA A 25 -1.03 8.39 -6.42
C ALA A 25 -1.01 6.87 -6.58
N LEU A 26 -0.08 6.34 -7.38
CA LEU A 26 0.10 4.90 -7.53
C LEU A 26 0.50 4.24 -6.21
N PHE A 27 1.43 4.84 -5.49
CA PHE A 27 1.86 4.36 -4.18
C PHE A 27 0.69 4.42 -3.17
N SER A 28 -0.08 5.49 -3.19
CA SER A 28 -1.25 5.63 -2.33
C SER A 28 -2.34 4.60 -2.65
N GLU A 29 -2.58 4.30 -3.94
CA GLU A 29 -3.54 3.26 -4.34
C GLU A 29 -3.08 1.87 -3.91
N THR A 30 -1.79 1.57 -4.04
CA THR A 30 -1.24 0.29 -3.61
C THR A 30 -1.29 0.14 -2.09
N PHE A 31 -1.05 1.21 -1.36
CA PHE A 31 -1.25 1.29 0.08
C PHE A 31 -2.71 0.97 0.46
N LYS A 32 -3.67 1.56 -0.22
CA LYS A 32 -5.11 1.30 0.04
C LYS A 32 -5.45 -0.15 -0.22
N ALA A 33 -4.91 -0.74 -1.27
CA ALA A 33 -5.11 -2.15 -1.56
C ALA A 33 -4.58 -3.03 -0.43
N LEU A 34 -3.39 -2.75 0.09
CA LEU A 34 -2.82 -3.48 1.22
C LEU A 34 -3.72 -3.39 2.46
N MET A 35 -4.17 -2.19 2.80
CA MET A 35 -5.04 -1.98 3.95
C MET A 35 -6.39 -2.70 3.78
N GLN A 36 -6.95 -2.69 2.58
CA GLN A 36 -8.20 -3.38 2.30
C GLN A 36 -8.06 -4.90 2.41
N VAL A 37 -6.98 -5.46 1.92
CA VAL A 37 -6.69 -6.89 2.05
C VAL A 37 -6.56 -7.30 3.52
N MET A 38 -5.91 -6.48 4.33
CA MET A 38 -5.67 -6.78 5.74
C MET A 38 -6.89 -6.55 6.62
N TYR A 39 -7.64 -5.48 6.38
CA TYR A 39 -8.61 -4.97 7.35
C TYR A 39 -10.00 -4.67 6.76
N GLY A 40 -10.19 -4.84 5.46
CA GLY A 40 -11.45 -4.50 4.82
C GLY A 40 -11.60 -3.02 4.53
N THR A 41 -12.84 -2.60 4.24
CA THR A 41 -13.12 -1.24 3.74
C THR A 41 -13.60 -0.26 4.82
N ASN A 42 -13.97 -0.73 6.01
CA ASN A 42 -14.47 0.13 7.08
C ASN A 42 -13.32 0.66 7.93
N ARG A 43 -12.62 1.67 7.40
CA ARG A 43 -11.46 2.26 8.02
C ARG A 43 -11.64 3.76 8.16
N ALA A 44 -11.26 4.33 9.31
CA ALA A 44 -11.37 5.75 9.58
C ALA A 44 -10.00 6.34 9.97
N GLY A 45 -9.93 7.67 10.05
CA GLY A 45 -8.74 8.40 10.44
C GLY A 45 -8.77 8.88 11.87
N GLY A 46 -7.84 9.77 12.21
CA GLY A 46 -7.75 10.43 13.50
C GLY A 46 -6.34 10.42 14.09
N ILE A 47 -5.61 9.33 13.91
CA ILE A 47 -4.23 9.20 14.37
C ILE A 47 -3.30 9.40 13.18
N LEU A 48 -2.29 10.24 13.34
CA LEU A 48 -1.31 10.53 12.30
C LEU A 48 0.01 9.83 12.59
N ARG A 49 0.64 9.30 11.52
CA ARG A 49 1.99 8.76 11.56
C ARG A 49 2.75 9.20 10.32
N GLU A 50 4.00 9.55 10.48
CA GLU A 50 4.87 9.91 9.38
C GLU A 50 5.85 8.78 9.10
N ILE A 51 6.04 8.47 7.82
CA ILE A 51 7.02 7.49 7.34
C ILE A 51 7.96 8.20 6.37
N ARG A 52 9.25 7.91 6.50
CA ARG A 52 10.27 8.36 5.57
C ARG A 52 11.09 7.17 5.10
N ILE A 53 11.18 7.00 3.77
CA ILE A 53 11.86 5.88 3.14
C ILE A 53 12.82 6.43 2.07
N GLU A 54 14.00 5.82 1.99
CA GLU A 54 14.96 6.08 0.94
C GLU A 54 15.44 4.73 0.40
N SER A 55 15.44 4.57 -0.90
CA SER A 55 15.76 3.28 -1.53
C SER A 55 16.63 3.48 -2.78
N SER A 56 17.06 2.36 -3.39
CA SER A 56 17.99 2.37 -4.52
C SER A 56 17.30 2.50 -5.88
N ASP A 57 16.02 2.17 -5.96
CA ASP A 57 15.20 2.30 -7.19
C ASP A 57 13.73 2.44 -6.80
N THR A 58 12.89 2.73 -7.81
CA THR A 58 11.47 3.01 -7.57
C THR A 58 10.69 1.81 -7.08
N GLU A 59 10.98 0.62 -7.60
CA GLU A 59 10.33 -0.62 -7.16
C GLU A 59 10.68 -0.94 -5.71
N SER A 60 11.95 -0.81 -5.34
CA SER A 60 12.38 -0.95 -3.95
C SER A 60 11.75 0.09 -3.04
N LEU A 61 11.60 1.32 -3.52
CA LEU A 61 10.95 2.38 -2.77
C LEU A 61 9.51 2.00 -2.41
N LEU A 62 8.78 1.42 -3.37
CA LEU A 62 7.41 0.95 -3.13
C LEU A 62 7.36 -0.21 -2.12
N THR A 63 8.18 -1.24 -2.32
CA THR A 63 8.17 -2.40 -1.42
C THR A 63 8.62 -2.02 -0.01
N ASP A 64 9.60 -1.15 0.12
CA ASP A 64 10.06 -0.66 1.42
C ASP A 64 8.99 0.19 2.10
N PHE A 65 8.30 1.04 1.34
CA PHE A 65 7.18 1.82 1.86
C PHE A 65 6.06 0.91 2.40
N LEU A 66 5.60 -0.04 1.59
CA LEU A 66 4.54 -0.95 2.00
C LEU A 66 4.94 -1.84 3.18
N SER A 67 6.20 -2.28 3.21
CA SER A 67 6.72 -3.08 4.32
C SER A 67 6.77 -2.28 5.61
N GLU A 68 7.11 -0.99 5.55
CA GLU A 68 7.10 -0.11 6.71
C GLU A 68 5.66 0.15 7.19
N VAL A 69 4.73 0.36 6.26
CA VAL A 69 3.30 0.48 6.60
C VAL A 69 2.82 -0.77 7.34
N LEU A 70 3.16 -1.94 6.81
CA LEU A 70 2.80 -3.21 7.42
C LEU A 70 3.37 -3.33 8.83
N PHE A 71 4.64 -3.00 8.99
CA PHE A 71 5.33 -3.04 10.28
C PHE A 71 4.68 -2.11 11.31
N VAL A 72 4.46 -0.85 10.96
CA VAL A 72 3.86 0.14 11.85
C VAL A 72 2.43 -0.26 12.23
N SER A 73 1.65 -0.74 11.26
CA SER A 73 0.30 -1.21 11.50
C SER A 73 0.26 -2.35 12.53
N GLU A 74 1.14 -3.34 12.38
CA GLU A 74 1.19 -4.48 13.28
C GLU A 74 1.72 -4.11 14.67
N VAL A 75 2.82 -3.38 14.73
CA VAL A 75 3.48 -3.04 16.01
C VAL A 75 2.62 -2.09 16.84
N GLU A 76 1.98 -1.12 16.22
CA GLU A 76 1.18 -0.12 16.94
C GLU A 76 -0.31 -0.46 16.96
N SER A 77 -0.71 -1.57 16.35
CA SER A 77 -2.13 -1.96 16.23
C SER A 77 -2.98 -0.83 15.65
N LEU A 78 -2.51 -0.25 14.55
CA LEU A 78 -3.19 0.82 13.83
C LEU A 78 -3.68 0.33 12.48
N VAL A 79 -4.88 0.76 12.11
CA VAL A 79 -5.48 0.51 10.80
C VAL A 79 -5.54 1.83 10.07
N PHE A 80 -4.79 1.95 8.96
CA PHE A 80 -4.71 3.19 8.23
C PHE A 80 -5.79 3.28 7.16
N SER A 81 -6.38 4.48 7.04
CA SER A 81 -7.41 4.76 6.03
C SER A 81 -6.84 5.49 4.81
N ASP A 82 -5.83 6.33 5.02
CA ASP A 82 -5.26 7.18 3.99
C ASP A 82 -3.77 7.38 4.15
N ALA A 83 -3.12 7.66 3.01
CA ALA A 83 -1.72 8.05 2.97
C ALA A 83 -1.56 9.23 2.01
N CYS A 84 -0.93 10.30 2.50
CA CYS A 84 -0.48 11.40 1.66
C CYS A 84 0.99 11.16 1.34
N VAL A 85 1.28 10.79 0.10
CA VAL A 85 2.61 10.37 -0.33
C VAL A 85 3.29 11.45 -1.13
N ARG A 86 4.55 11.75 -0.80
CA ARG A 86 5.42 12.66 -1.55
C ARG A 86 6.68 11.92 -1.93
N ILE A 87 7.06 12.01 -3.19
CA ILE A 87 8.26 11.35 -3.72
C ILE A 87 9.14 12.41 -4.35
N ASP A 88 10.40 12.45 -3.91
CA ASP A 88 11.43 13.31 -4.46
C ASP A 88 12.63 12.42 -4.82
N GLY A 89 12.78 12.11 -6.10
CA GLY A 89 13.79 11.15 -6.56
C GLY A 89 13.52 9.77 -5.99
N LEU A 90 14.43 9.29 -5.14
CA LEU A 90 14.32 7.99 -4.47
C LEU A 90 14.07 8.14 -2.97
N CYS A 91 13.56 9.30 -2.56
CA CYS A 91 13.18 9.59 -1.19
C CYS A 91 11.65 9.77 -1.13
N LEU A 92 11.02 9.04 -0.23
CA LEU A 92 9.57 9.11 -0.01
C LEU A 92 9.29 9.61 1.39
N THR A 93 8.32 10.51 1.50
CA THR A 93 7.73 10.90 2.77
C THR A 93 6.23 10.66 2.69
N ALA A 94 5.65 10.01 3.68
CA ALA A 94 4.22 9.76 3.72
C ALA A 94 3.66 10.12 5.07
N GLU A 95 2.48 10.75 5.05
CA GLU A 95 1.69 10.97 6.25
C GLU A 95 0.51 10.00 6.20
N LEU A 96 0.45 9.11 7.18
CA LEU A 96 -0.58 8.10 7.30
C LEU A 96 -1.62 8.54 8.31
N THR A 97 -2.89 8.33 7.97
CA THR A 97 -4.01 8.62 8.87
C THR A 97 -4.73 7.31 9.16
N GLY A 98 -5.02 7.05 10.44
CA GLY A 98 -5.62 5.80 10.83
C GLY A 98 -6.32 5.85 12.17
N GLU A 99 -6.68 4.67 12.66
CA GLU A 99 -7.38 4.47 13.93
C GLU A 99 -6.88 3.19 14.58
N PRO A 100 -7.11 3.02 15.90
CA PRO A 100 -6.76 1.77 16.57
C PRO A 100 -7.50 0.58 15.96
N PHE A 101 -6.86 -0.58 15.93
CA PHE A 101 -7.48 -1.80 15.44
C PHE A 101 -8.71 -2.16 16.28
N ASP A 102 -9.82 -2.41 15.60
CA ASP A 102 -11.07 -2.83 16.20
C ASP A 102 -11.45 -4.21 15.64
N PRO A 103 -11.50 -5.28 16.46
CA PRO A 103 -11.80 -6.63 15.97
C PRO A 103 -13.16 -6.77 15.29
N VAL A 104 -14.10 -5.90 15.59
CA VAL A 104 -15.44 -5.95 14.96
C VAL A 104 -15.41 -5.30 13.57
N ARG A 105 -14.77 -4.13 13.46
CA ARG A 105 -14.77 -3.35 12.21
C ARG A 105 -13.71 -3.79 11.22
N HIS A 106 -12.62 -4.37 11.69
CA HIS A 106 -11.43 -4.65 10.90
C HIS A 106 -11.11 -6.14 10.76
N SER A 107 -12.07 -7.01 11.03
CA SER A 107 -11.84 -8.46 11.08
C SER A 107 -12.03 -9.19 9.76
N GLY A 108 -12.41 -8.50 8.68
CA GLY A 108 -12.78 -9.14 7.43
C GLY A 108 -11.64 -9.46 6.48
N GLY A 109 -10.40 -9.20 6.88
CA GLY A 109 -9.24 -9.33 6.00
C GLY A 109 -8.38 -10.55 6.27
N SER A 110 -7.26 -10.59 5.55
CA SER A 110 -6.25 -11.65 5.66
C SER A 110 -4.98 -11.08 6.28
N GLU A 111 -4.27 -11.91 7.03
CA GLU A 111 -2.93 -11.57 7.48
C GLU A 111 -2.00 -11.50 6.27
N VAL A 112 -1.30 -10.38 6.10
CA VAL A 112 -0.26 -10.23 5.08
C VAL A 112 1.09 -10.44 5.76
N LYS A 113 1.83 -11.45 5.30
CA LYS A 113 3.12 -11.83 5.89
C LYS A 113 4.27 -11.04 5.31
N GLY A 114 4.12 -10.55 4.09
CA GLY A 114 5.16 -9.77 3.42
C GLY A 114 4.71 -9.24 2.07
N ILE A 115 5.56 -8.38 1.51
CA ILE A 115 5.36 -7.78 0.20
C ILE A 115 6.39 -8.40 -0.74
N SER A 116 5.92 -9.02 -1.84
CA SER A 116 6.82 -9.66 -2.78
C SER A 116 7.42 -8.64 -3.74
N TYR A 117 8.74 -8.69 -3.88
CA TYR A 117 9.46 -7.93 -4.90
C TYR A 117 9.46 -8.67 -6.26
N SER A 118 9.20 -9.96 -6.25
CA SER A 118 9.28 -10.82 -7.43
C SER A 118 8.27 -10.38 -8.50
N GLY A 119 8.78 -10.11 -9.70
CA GLY A 119 7.93 -9.72 -10.83
C GLY A 119 7.37 -8.32 -10.76
N LEU A 120 7.73 -7.55 -9.74
CA LEU A 120 7.27 -6.17 -9.61
C LEU A 120 7.92 -5.30 -10.68
N ALA A 121 7.10 -4.62 -11.48
CA ALA A 121 7.55 -3.63 -12.44
C ALA A 121 6.54 -2.49 -12.47
N ILE A 122 7.03 -1.27 -12.31
CA ILE A 122 6.22 -0.07 -12.46
C ILE A 122 6.33 0.38 -13.90
N THR A 123 5.22 0.37 -14.61
CA THR A 123 5.15 0.72 -16.02
C THR A 123 4.58 2.13 -16.17
N HIS A 124 5.30 2.97 -16.92
CA HIS A 124 4.81 4.30 -17.28
C HIS A 124 4.06 4.19 -18.61
N GLU A 125 2.79 4.53 -18.58
CA GLU A 125 1.92 4.53 -19.75
C GLU A 125 1.60 5.96 -20.19
N ALA A 126 0.90 6.10 -21.33
CA ALA A 126 0.57 7.41 -21.90
C ALA A 126 -0.16 8.34 -20.90
N ASN A 127 -1.02 7.78 -20.05
CA ASN A 127 -1.86 8.54 -19.13
C ASN A 127 -1.52 8.33 -17.66
N GLY A 128 -0.36 7.73 -17.35
CA GLY A 128 0.01 7.53 -15.97
C GLY A 128 0.85 6.28 -15.75
N TYR A 129 0.64 5.61 -14.63
CA TYR A 129 1.44 4.48 -14.18
C TYR A 129 0.58 3.27 -13.85
N MET A 130 1.16 2.09 -13.99
CA MET A 130 0.53 0.83 -13.64
C MET A 130 1.54 -0.11 -13.01
N LEU A 131 1.09 -0.96 -12.10
CA LEU A 131 1.90 -2.05 -11.57
C LEU A 131 1.04 -3.24 -11.20
N ASP A 132 1.67 -4.41 -11.15
CA ASP A 132 1.16 -5.60 -10.48
C ASP A 132 2.06 -5.89 -9.29
N ILE A 133 1.48 -6.22 -8.16
CA ILE A 133 2.22 -6.55 -6.94
C ILE A 133 1.56 -7.73 -6.24
N ILE A 134 2.36 -8.53 -5.54
CA ILE A 134 1.89 -9.71 -4.82
C ILE A 134 2.08 -9.51 -3.32
N PHE A 135 1.02 -9.76 -2.56
CA PHE A 135 1.06 -9.82 -1.10
C PHE A 135 1.06 -11.27 -0.65
N ASP A 136 2.04 -11.67 0.15
CA ASP A 136 2.10 -13.01 0.74
C ASP A 136 1.10 -13.10 1.89
N VAL A 137 0.16 -14.01 1.78
CA VAL A 137 -0.89 -14.20 2.80
C VAL A 137 -0.83 -15.57 3.48
#